data_8af8dfa165c2fd9bd46cfe84c9b367ab
#
_entry.id   8af8dfa165c2fd9bd46cfe84c9b367ab
#
_cell.length_a   1.000
_cell.length_b   1.000
_cell.length_c   1.000
_cell.angle_alpha   90.00
_cell.angle_beta   90.00
_cell.angle_gamma   90.00
#
_symmetry.space_group_name_H-M   'P 1'
#
loop_
_entity.id
_entity.type
_entity.pdbx_description
1 polymer ?
#
loop_
_entity_poly.entity_id
_entity_poly.type
_entity_poly.pdbx_seq_one_letter_code
_entity_poly.pdbx_strand_id
1 'polypeptide(L)'
;MAPKRISLAEASRMTGRMLSADEARQFDETPPTLRDLSEHLFFSPGDGRIWLNDQRMLLMRSATLGILRKELVSTLGMEQARGLLTRAGYVSGVRDAEMVREQWAEADLTSMLLAGTRLHALEGMVKVEPLHLGFDAEKGEYEGEFLWHNSYEVEEHVAAFGVGRESACWGLTGYAIGYVTTLIGKLIIFRETECRAAGCKSCRIIGKPAEEWPDVEQDLRYINAEGFISTDAYSNRSAVPGEEALMLPDTPFPEEQWDDEPDASPTEYIDDISPDDLSW
;
A
#
# COMPACT_ATOMS: atom_id res chain seq x y z
N MET A 1 -28.38 -16.04 2.31
CA MET A 1 -27.56 -16.26 3.53
C MET A 1 -26.33 -15.41 3.35
N ALA A 2 -26.09 -14.39 4.19
CA ALA A 2 -24.93 -13.51 4.06
C ALA A 2 -23.64 -14.33 4.14
N PRO A 3 -22.62 -14.04 3.31
CA PRO A 3 -21.34 -14.76 3.36
C PRO A 3 -20.68 -14.60 4.74
N LYS A 4 -20.15 -15.69 5.28
CA LYS A 4 -19.48 -15.67 6.58
C LYS A 4 -18.13 -14.99 6.43
N ARG A 5 -17.90 -13.93 7.21
CA ARG A 5 -16.59 -13.26 7.33
C ARG A 5 -15.77 -13.94 8.42
N ILE A 6 -14.50 -14.12 8.19
CA ILE A 6 -13.53 -14.68 9.13
C ILE A 6 -12.37 -13.69 9.21
N SER A 7 -12.02 -13.24 10.43
CA SER A 7 -10.85 -12.38 10.61
C SER A 7 -9.55 -13.17 10.42
N LEU A 8 -8.46 -12.46 10.10
CA LEU A 8 -7.14 -13.08 9.99
C LEU A 8 -6.72 -13.70 11.33
N ALA A 9 -7.01 -13.04 12.44
CA ALA A 9 -6.75 -13.56 13.78
C ALA A 9 -7.56 -14.82 14.07
N GLU A 10 -8.82 -14.90 13.65
CA GLU A 10 -9.65 -16.12 13.76
C GLU A 10 -9.10 -17.25 12.88
N ALA A 11 -8.75 -16.96 11.62
CA ALA A 11 -8.14 -17.92 10.72
C ALA A 11 -6.82 -18.45 11.26
N SER A 12 -6.00 -17.60 11.87
CA SER A 12 -4.75 -17.98 12.52
C SER A 12 -4.97 -18.93 13.68
N ARG A 13 -5.93 -18.65 14.57
CA ARG A 13 -6.30 -19.55 15.68
C ARG A 13 -6.78 -20.90 15.17
N MET A 14 -7.49 -20.94 14.04
CA MET A 14 -7.98 -22.18 13.45
C MET A 14 -6.88 -23.01 12.77
N THR A 15 -5.90 -22.37 12.17
CA THR A 15 -4.85 -23.04 11.36
C THR A 15 -3.54 -23.24 12.11
N GLY A 16 -3.32 -22.53 13.22
CA GLY A 16 -2.07 -22.57 14.01
C GLY A 16 -0.84 -22.06 13.23
N ARG A 17 -1.01 -21.31 12.16
CA ARG A 17 0.05 -20.95 11.21
C ARG A 17 0.43 -19.48 11.18
N MET A 18 0.04 -18.68 12.17
CA MET A 18 0.50 -17.28 12.19
C MET A 18 1.55 -17.04 13.26
N LEU A 19 2.45 -16.14 12.94
CA LEU A 19 3.48 -15.49 13.75
C LEU A 19 3.93 -16.31 14.97
N SER A 20 5.20 -16.59 15.07
CA SER A 20 5.76 -17.12 16.32
C SER A 20 5.38 -16.16 17.47
N ALA A 21 5.14 -16.73 18.66
CA ALA A 21 4.81 -15.93 19.85
C ALA A 21 5.89 -14.87 20.15
N ASP A 22 7.12 -15.10 19.67
CA ASP A 22 8.25 -14.18 19.86
C ASP A 22 8.21 -13.03 18.85
N GLU A 23 7.76 -13.26 17.61
CA GLU A 23 7.52 -12.18 16.64
C GLU A 23 6.35 -11.29 17.05
N ALA A 24 5.29 -11.87 17.60
CA ALA A 24 4.17 -11.09 18.13
C ALA A 24 4.59 -10.20 19.31
N ARG A 25 5.43 -10.69 20.22
CA ARG A 25 5.88 -9.92 21.39
C ARG A 25 6.76 -8.73 21.05
N GLN A 26 7.46 -8.75 19.93
CA GLN A 26 8.40 -7.68 19.53
C GLN A 26 7.68 -6.39 19.09
N PHE A 27 6.35 -6.42 18.89
CA PHE A 27 5.54 -5.32 18.38
C PHE A 27 4.40 -4.88 19.30
N ASP A 28 4.29 -5.44 20.52
CA ASP A 28 2.99 -5.57 21.19
C ASP A 28 2.91 -4.95 22.59
N GLU A 29 3.35 -3.68 22.77
CA GLU A 29 3.19 -3.05 24.10
C GLU A 29 2.03 -2.05 24.18
N THR A 30 1.60 -1.42 23.07
CA THR A 30 0.53 -0.41 23.09
C THR A 30 -0.49 -0.60 21.95
N PRO A 31 -1.81 -0.61 22.25
CA PRO A 31 -2.85 -0.68 21.22
C PRO A 31 -2.85 0.57 20.30
N PRO A 32 -3.19 0.42 19.00
CA PRO A 32 -3.54 -0.82 18.33
C PRO A 32 -2.30 -1.68 18.01
N THR A 33 -2.26 -2.88 18.58
CA THR A 33 -1.22 -3.88 18.32
C THR A 33 -1.42 -4.52 16.93
N LEU A 34 -0.42 -5.25 16.44
CA LEU A 34 -0.58 -6.03 15.21
C LEU A 34 -1.75 -7.04 15.33
N ARG A 35 -1.98 -7.55 16.53
CA ARG A 35 -3.11 -8.43 16.80
C ARG A 35 -4.44 -7.69 16.67
N ASP A 36 -4.57 -6.49 17.27
CA ASP A 36 -5.78 -5.69 17.18
C ASP A 36 -6.10 -5.35 15.71
N LEU A 37 -5.10 -4.91 14.96
CA LEU A 37 -5.24 -4.63 13.53
C LEU A 37 -5.65 -5.89 12.73
N SER A 38 -5.09 -7.06 13.06
CA SER A 38 -5.41 -8.32 12.38
C SER A 38 -6.83 -8.81 12.65
N GLU A 39 -7.46 -8.39 13.76
CA GLU A 39 -8.86 -8.67 14.06
C GLU A 39 -9.82 -7.89 13.15
N HIS A 40 -9.35 -6.79 12.55
CA HIS A 40 -10.08 -6.00 11.57
C HIS A 40 -9.84 -6.41 10.11
N LEU A 41 -8.94 -7.38 9.86
CA LEU A 41 -8.71 -7.94 8.53
C LEU A 41 -9.60 -9.16 8.31
N PHE A 42 -10.59 -9.03 7.44
CA PHE A 42 -11.61 -10.04 7.21
C PHE A 42 -11.50 -10.65 5.81
N PHE A 43 -11.61 -11.96 5.75
CA PHE A 43 -11.71 -12.71 4.51
C PHE A 43 -13.15 -13.19 4.31
N SER A 44 -13.70 -12.92 3.14
CA SER A 44 -15.04 -13.35 2.75
C SER A 44 -14.97 -14.16 1.46
N PRO A 45 -14.52 -15.43 1.52
CA PRO A 45 -14.33 -16.26 0.33
C PRO A 45 -15.62 -16.50 -0.47
N GLY A 46 -16.76 -16.45 0.23
CA GLY A 46 -18.08 -16.68 -0.39
C GLY A 46 -18.52 -15.58 -1.35
N ASP A 47 -17.97 -14.37 -1.24
CA ASP A 47 -18.20 -13.26 -2.15
C ASP A 47 -16.91 -12.74 -2.81
N GLY A 48 -15.77 -13.42 -2.58
CA GLY A 48 -14.49 -13.09 -3.17
C GLY A 48 -13.90 -11.78 -2.66
N ARG A 49 -14.15 -11.41 -1.40
CA ARG A 49 -13.73 -10.11 -0.84
C ARG A 49 -12.81 -10.25 0.36
N ILE A 50 -11.89 -9.29 0.48
CA ILE A 50 -11.06 -9.07 1.66
C ILE A 50 -11.28 -7.63 2.12
N TRP A 51 -11.36 -7.42 3.43
CA TRP A 51 -11.62 -6.14 4.04
C TRP A 51 -10.64 -5.88 5.17
N LEU A 52 -10.09 -4.69 5.24
CA LEU A 52 -9.47 -4.15 6.43
C LEU A 52 -10.44 -3.10 6.98
N ASN A 53 -11.12 -3.44 8.07
CA ASN A 53 -12.27 -2.69 8.57
C ASN A 53 -13.35 -2.54 7.45
N ASP A 54 -13.61 -1.36 6.97
CA ASP A 54 -14.53 -1.05 5.86
C ASP A 54 -13.83 -0.86 4.50
N GLN A 55 -12.49 -0.91 4.47
CA GLN A 55 -11.71 -0.73 3.26
C GLN A 55 -11.55 -2.04 2.50
N ARG A 56 -11.82 -1.99 1.19
CA ARG A 56 -11.63 -3.14 0.30
C ARG A 56 -10.15 -3.41 0.06
N MET A 57 -9.70 -4.61 0.43
CA MET A 57 -8.33 -5.07 0.21
C MET A 57 -8.24 -6.09 -0.94
N LEU A 58 -7.06 -6.23 -1.49
CA LEU A 58 -6.70 -7.25 -2.49
C LEU A 58 -5.46 -8.01 -2.02
N LEU A 59 -5.46 -9.33 -2.20
CA LEU A 59 -4.26 -10.14 -2.04
C LEU A 59 -3.62 -10.31 -3.42
N MET A 60 -2.49 -9.67 -3.64
CA MET A 60 -1.77 -9.68 -4.91
C MET A 60 -0.33 -10.16 -4.71
N ARG A 61 0.26 -10.70 -5.77
CA ARG A 61 1.70 -10.99 -5.78
C ARG A 61 2.46 -9.67 -5.93
N SER A 62 3.56 -9.49 -5.18
CA SER A 62 4.42 -8.31 -5.32
C SER A 62 4.93 -8.13 -6.75
N ALA A 63 5.27 -9.22 -7.43
CA ALA A 63 5.68 -9.20 -8.83
C ALA A 63 4.65 -8.57 -9.77
N THR A 64 3.34 -8.66 -9.49
CA THR A 64 2.31 -7.97 -10.29
C THR A 64 2.46 -6.45 -10.17
N LEU A 65 2.73 -5.96 -8.96
CA LEU A 65 3.01 -4.53 -8.72
C LEU A 65 4.36 -4.13 -9.33
N GLY A 66 5.35 -5.03 -9.32
CA GLY A 66 6.63 -4.86 -10.00
C GLY A 66 6.49 -4.66 -11.50
N ILE A 67 5.69 -5.50 -12.16
CA ILE A 67 5.38 -5.37 -13.59
C ILE A 67 4.65 -4.04 -13.86
N LEU A 68 3.63 -3.70 -13.08
CA LEU A 68 2.92 -2.42 -13.22
C LEU A 68 3.89 -1.24 -13.08
N ARG A 69 4.79 -1.27 -12.09
CA ARG A 69 5.83 -0.25 -11.91
C ARG A 69 6.74 -0.16 -13.14
N LYS A 70 7.19 -1.30 -13.68
CA LYS A 70 8.02 -1.34 -14.88
C LYS A 70 7.33 -0.71 -16.09
N GLU A 71 6.04 -1.02 -16.30
CA GLU A 71 5.24 -0.45 -17.38
C GLU A 71 5.05 1.08 -17.19
N LEU A 72 4.76 1.54 -15.96
CA LEU A 72 4.66 2.97 -15.66
C LEU A 72 5.96 3.71 -15.98
N VAL A 73 7.10 3.18 -15.55
CA VAL A 73 8.42 3.77 -15.83
C VAL A 73 8.73 3.74 -17.32
N SER A 74 8.43 2.66 -18.02
CA SER A 74 8.69 2.53 -19.45
C SER A 74 7.84 3.48 -20.30
N THR A 75 6.61 3.73 -19.87
CA THR A 75 5.64 4.55 -20.62
C THR A 75 5.78 6.04 -20.32
N LEU A 76 5.97 6.39 -19.04
CA LEU A 76 5.91 7.77 -18.56
C LEU A 76 7.27 8.35 -18.19
N GLY A 77 8.27 7.51 -18.07
CA GLY A 77 9.57 7.86 -17.50
C GLY A 77 9.59 7.84 -15.97
N MET A 78 10.80 7.83 -15.41
CA MET A 78 11.07 7.62 -13.98
C MET A 78 10.38 8.66 -13.09
N GLU A 79 10.49 9.94 -13.45
CA GLU A 79 9.96 11.06 -12.66
C GLU A 79 8.43 11.04 -12.54
N GLN A 80 7.74 10.80 -13.65
CA GLN A 80 6.27 10.78 -13.64
C GLN A 80 5.76 9.52 -12.93
N ALA A 81 6.39 8.37 -13.15
CA ALA A 81 6.07 7.13 -12.46
C ALA A 81 6.27 7.27 -10.94
N ARG A 82 7.39 7.90 -10.51
CA ARG A 82 7.64 8.23 -9.11
C ARG A 82 6.50 9.06 -8.52
N GLY A 83 6.13 10.15 -9.19
CA GLY A 83 5.04 11.02 -8.73
C GLY A 83 3.72 10.28 -8.57
N LEU A 84 3.34 9.43 -9.55
CA LEU A 84 2.11 8.65 -9.49
C LEU A 84 2.11 7.66 -8.31
N LEU A 85 3.19 6.92 -8.12
CA LEU A 85 3.30 5.95 -7.03
C LEU A 85 3.35 6.64 -5.66
N THR A 86 4.06 7.78 -5.55
CA THR A 86 4.08 8.57 -4.31
C THR A 86 2.68 9.07 -3.95
N ARG A 87 1.90 9.58 -4.91
CA ARG A 87 0.52 10.03 -4.66
C ARG A 87 -0.42 8.87 -4.31
N ALA A 88 -0.28 7.73 -4.97
CA ALA A 88 -1.06 6.54 -4.62
C ALA A 88 -0.80 6.11 -3.17
N GLY A 89 0.48 6.07 -2.78
CA GLY A 89 0.86 5.80 -1.40
C GLY A 89 0.32 6.85 -0.42
N TYR A 90 0.43 8.14 -0.76
CA TYR A 90 -0.10 9.24 0.07
C TYR A 90 -1.59 9.04 0.40
N VAL A 91 -2.41 8.75 -0.61
CA VAL A 91 -3.85 8.50 -0.40
C VAL A 91 -4.08 7.29 0.50
N SER A 92 -3.32 6.20 0.33
CA SER A 92 -3.43 5.03 1.21
C SER A 92 -3.09 5.38 2.66
N GLY A 93 -1.99 6.14 2.87
CA GLY A 93 -1.60 6.58 4.20
C GLY A 93 -2.64 7.47 4.89
N VAL A 94 -3.24 8.41 4.15
CA VAL A 94 -4.35 9.25 4.68
C VAL A 94 -5.51 8.37 5.16
N ARG A 95 -5.92 7.37 4.34
CA ARG A 95 -7.04 6.48 4.67
C ARG A 95 -6.78 5.65 5.91
N ASP A 96 -5.61 5.08 6.01
CA ASP A 96 -5.25 4.27 7.17
C ASP A 96 -5.15 5.10 8.44
N ALA A 97 -4.65 6.34 8.35
CA ALA A 97 -4.62 7.26 9.48
C ALA A 97 -6.04 7.64 9.96
N GLU A 98 -6.96 7.89 9.01
CA GLU A 98 -8.38 8.14 9.30
C GLU A 98 -9.01 6.93 9.99
N MET A 99 -8.82 5.73 9.43
CA MET A 99 -9.32 4.47 10.00
C MET A 99 -8.78 4.25 11.42
N VAL A 100 -7.48 4.41 11.64
CA VAL A 100 -6.88 4.22 12.97
C VAL A 100 -7.48 5.21 13.98
N ARG A 101 -7.61 6.48 13.59
CA ARG A 101 -8.18 7.52 14.45
C ARG A 101 -9.66 7.25 14.81
N GLU A 102 -10.43 6.69 13.87
CA GLU A 102 -11.84 6.35 14.10
C GLU A 102 -11.99 5.09 14.95
N GLN A 103 -11.22 4.06 14.68
CA GLN A 103 -11.36 2.78 15.37
C GLN A 103 -10.75 2.78 16.78
N TRP A 104 -9.69 3.55 16.99
CA TRP A 104 -8.97 3.65 18.27
C TRP A 104 -8.92 5.09 18.79
N ALA A 105 -10.10 5.75 18.85
CA ALA A 105 -10.22 7.16 19.25
C ALA A 105 -9.64 7.47 20.63
N GLU A 106 -9.55 6.47 21.52
CA GLU A 106 -8.99 6.61 22.87
C GLU A 106 -7.49 6.34 22.94
N ALA A 107 -6.87 5.92 21.82
CA ALA A 107 -5.41 5.69 21.79
C ALA A 107 -4.66 7.02 21.80
N ASP A 108 -3.50 7.05 22.44
CA ASP A 108 -2.63 8.20 22.37
C ASP A 108 -1.99 8.35 20.97
N LEU A 109 -1.49 9.55 20.67
CA LEU A 109 -0.95 9.85 19.36
C LEU A 109 0.30 9.01 19.03
N THR A 110 1.12 8.64 20.02
CA THR A 110 2.28 7.75 19.81
C THR A 110 1.82 6.40 19.30
N SER A 111 0.81 5.83 19.95
CA SER A 111 0.21 4.55 19.59
C SER A 111 -0.41 4.59 18.19
N MET A 112 -1.10 5.67 17.84
CA MET A 112 -1.65 5.89 16.50
C MET A 112 -0.52 6.01 15.45
N LEU A 113 0.55 6.76 15.71
CA LEU A 113 1.68 6.90 14.81
C LEU A 113 2.38 5.54 14.56
N LEU A 114 2.55 4.73 15.61
CA LEU A 114 3.15 3.40 15.48
C LEU A 114 2.22 2.39 14.80
N ALA A 115 0.91 2.59 14.83
CA ALA A 115 -0.03 1.72 14.12
C ALA A 115 0.22 1.67 12.61
N GLY A 116 0.62 2.78 11.98
CA GLY A 116 0.99 2.81 10.56
C GLY A 116 2.17 1.90 10.22
N THR A 117 3.13 1.77 11.14
CA THR A 117 4.26 0.85 10.94
C THR A 117 3.82 -0.62 10.97
N ARG A 118 2.81 -0.92 11.78
CA ARG A 118 2.22 -2.26 11.93
C ARG A 118 1.30 -2.59 10.77
N LEU A 119 0.55 -1.61 10.24
CA LEU A 119 -0.28 -1.76 9.04
C LEU A 119 0.59 -2.16 7.85
N HIS A 120 1.70 -1.50 7.61
CA HIS A 120 2.65 -1.87 6.58
C HIS A 120 3.14 -3.31 6.68
N ALA A 121 3.39 -3.80 7.91
CA ALA A 121 3.78 -5.18 8.13
C ALA A 121 2.62 -6.16 7.91
N LEU A 122 1.40 -5.79 8.31
CA LEU A 122 0.17 -6.58 8.12
C LEU A 122 -0.18 -6.72 6.64
N GLU A 123 0.03 -5.67 5.86
CA GLU A 123 -0.21 -5.63 4.42
C GLU A 123 0.88 -6.32 3.60
N GLY A 124 2.00 -6.68 4.24
CA GLY A 124 3.15 -7.30 3.58
C GLY A 124 3.97 -6.33 2.73
N MET A 125 3.87 -5.03 2.99
CA MET A 125 4.56 -3.99 2.24
C MET A 125 6.03 -3.85 2.63
N VAL A 126 6.27 -3.68 3.94
CA VAL A 126 7.61 -3.44 4.53
C VAL A 126 7.57 -3.63 6.03
N LYS A 127 8.64 -4.13 6.64
CA LYS A 127 8.83 -4.08 8.08
C LYS A 127 9.50 -2.77 8.46
N VAL A 128 8.85 -1.97 9.30
CA VAL A 128 9.35 -0.68 9.78
C VAL A 128 9.94 -0.85 11.18
N GLU A 129 11.19 -0.40 11.37
CA GLU A 129 11.86 -0.33 12.66
C GLU A 129 12.06 1.14 13.03
N PRO A 130 11.37 1.63 14.08
CA PRO A 130 11.61 2.99 14.58
C PRO A 130 12.98 3.11 15.24
N LEU A 131 13.78 4.10 14.83
CA LEU A 131 15.03 4.46 15.47
C LEU A 131 14.87 5.67 16.38
N HIS A 132 14.10 6.65 15.93
CA HIS A 132 13.77 7.85 16.67
C HIS A 132 12.34 8.30 16.32
N LEU A 133 11.61 8.77 17.33
CA LEU A 133 10.31 9.38 17.17
C LEU A 133 10.11 10.46 18.23
N GLY A 134 10.11 11.72 17.82
CA GLY A 134 9.80 12.87 18.65
C GLY A 134 8.73 13.73 17.99
N PHE A 135 7.78 14.22 18.76
CA PHE A 135 6.74 15.12 18.23
C PHE A 135 6.12 15.97 19.34
N ASP A 136 5.60 17.13 18.92
CA ASP A 136 4.71 17.99 19.72
C ASP A 136 3.60 18.45 18.75
N ALA A 137 2.44 17.80 18.84
CA ALA A 137 1.32 18.07 17.93
C ALA A 137 0.73 19.47 18.10
N GLU A 138 0.78 20.05 19.33
CA GLU A 138 0.29 21.41 19.57
C GLU A 138 1.16 22.46 18.87
N LYS A 139 2.45 22.21 18.78
CA LYS A 139 3.40 23.07 18.06
C LYS A 139 3.56 22.67 16.59
N GLY A 140 3.05 21.51 16.20
CA GLY A 140 3.27 20.93 14.89
C GLY A 140 4.73 20.53 14.64
N GLU A 141 5.46 20.16 15.71
CA GLU A 141 6.81 19.63 15.65
C GLU A 141 6.76 18.12 15.43
N TYR A 142 7.62 17.62 14.57
CA TYR A 142 7.78 16.20 14.31
C TYR A 142 9.19 15.89 13.83
N GLU A 143 9.80 14.87 14.41
CA GLU A 143 11.04 14.27 13.90
C GLU A 143 10.94 12.75 14.03
N GLY A 144 11.01 12.06 12.90
CA GLY A 144 10.96 10.60 12.85
C GLY A 144 12.09 10.03 12.02
N GLU A 145 12.73 8.97 12.51
CA GLU A 145 13.75 8.22 11.80
C GLU A 145 13.45 6.73 11.90
N PHE A 146 13.46 6.05 10.75
CA PHE A 146 13.09 4.64 10.66
C PHE A 146 14.01 3.88 9.71
N LEU A 147 14.16 2.58 9.97
CA LEU A 147 14.71 1.62 9.02
C LEU A 147 13.57 0.79 8.41
N TRP A 148 13.67 0.60 7.11
CA TRP A 148 12.76 -0.25 6.34
C TRP A 148 13.45 -1.54 5.92
N HIS A 149 12.90 -2.67 6.37
CA HIS A 149 13.38 -4.01 6.06
C HIS A 149 12.40 -4.69 5.09
N ASN A 150 12.94 -5.41 4.11
CA ASN A 150 12.15 -6.21 3.16
C ASN A 150 11.09 -5.38 2.40
N SER A 151 11.48 -4.17 1.95
CA SER A 151 10.61 -3.35 1.10
C SER A 151 10.33 -4.06 -0.22
N TYR A 152 9.06 -4.36 -0.51
CA TYR A 152 8.66 -4.95 -1.78
C TYR A 152 9.04 -4.04 -2.97
N GLU A 153 8.96 -2.71 -2.79
CA GLU A 153 9.31 -1.76 -3.86
C GLU A 153 10.77 -1.86 -4.25
N VAL A 154 11.68 -2.07 -3.27
CA VAL A 154 13.10 -2.29 -3.57
C VAL A 154 13.31 -3.60 -4.29
N GLU A 155 12.69 -4.69 -3.81
CA GLU A 155 12.85 -6.02 -4.40
C GLU A 155 12.40 -6.02 -5.86
N GLU A 156 11.22 -5.50 -6.14
CA GLU A 156 10.67 -5.43 -7.49
C GLU A 156 11.39 -4.41 -8.38
N HIS A 157 11.85 -3.29 -7.82
CA HIS A 157 12.63 -2.31 -8.58
C HIS A 157 13.98 -2.88 -9.00
N VAL A 158 14.69 -3.52 -8.06
CA VAL A 158 16.00 -4.13 -8.36
C VAL A 158 15.85 -5.30 -9.34
N ALA A 159 14.78 -6.08 -9.23
CA ALA A 159 14.48 -7.15 -10.19
C ALA A 159 14.24 -6.61 -11.61
N ALA A 160 13.60 -5.45 -11.74
CA ALA A 160 13.26 -4.86 -13.05
C ALA A 160 14.38 -4.02 -13.66
N PHE A 161 15.16 -3.28 -12.86
CA PHE A 161 16.09 -2.26 -13.33
C PHE A 161 17.53 -2.43 -12.82
N GLY A 162 17.75 -3.37 -11.89
CA GLY A 162 19.03 -3.50 -11.19
C GLY A 162 19.24 -2.45 -10.11
N VAL A 163 20.41 -2.49 -9.48
CA VAL A 163 20.83 -1.49 -8.49
C VAL A 163 21.25 -0.21 -9.23
N GLY A 164 20.62 0.90 -8.86
CA GLY A 164 20.83 2.21 -9.48
C GLY A 164 21.54 3.21 -8.56
N ARG A 165 21.14 4.47 -8.63
CA ARG A 165 21.67 5.58 -7.81
C ARG A 165 20.57 6.30 -7.03
N GLU A 166 19.32 6.00 -7.29
CA GLU A 166 18.16 6.68 -6.71
C GLU A 166 17.36 5.76 -5.81
N SER A 167 16.66 6.35 -4.87
CA SER A 167 15.75 5.63 -3.99
C SER A 167 14.55 5.09 -4.79
N ALA A 168 13.98 3.98 -4.33
CA ALA A 168 12.90 3.28 -5.02
C ALA A 168 11.62 3.11 -4.18
N CYS A 169 11.61 3.45 -2.90
CA CYS A 169 10.47 3.28 -2.01
C CYS A 169 9.45 4.43 -2.14
N TRP A 170 8.97 4.67 -3.34
CA TRP A 170 8.17 5.87 -3.64
C TRP A 170 6.77 5.83 -3.05
N GLY A 171 6.07 4.71 -3.20
CA GLY A 171 4.75 4.51 -2.63
C GLY A 171 4.80 4.48 -1.10
N LEU A 172 5.77 3.77 -0.54
CA LEU A 172 5.98 3.71 0.91
C LEU A 172 6.30 5.08 1.51
N THR A 173 7.13 5.89 0.82
CA THR A 173 7.40 7.28 1.22
C THR A 173 6.14 8.13 1.16
N GLY A 174 5.36 8.00 0.09
CA GLY A 174 4.06 8.66 -0.04
C GLY A 174 3.11 8.30 1.09
N TYR A 175 3.01 7.02 1.43
CA TYR A 175 2.20 6.54 2.55
C TYR A 175 2.63 7.19 3.87
N ALA A 176 3.92 7.19 4.19
CA ALA A 176 4.42 7.80 5.41
C ALA A 176 4.06 9.30 5.50
N ILE A 177 4.19 10.03 4.38
CA ILE A 177 3.79 11.44 4.27
C ILE A 177 2.29 11.58 4.57
N GLY A 178 1.43 10.83 3.88
CA GLY A 178 -0.03 10.92 4.04
C GLY A 178 -0.48 10.55 5.45
N TYR A 179 0.02 9.43 5.97
CA TYR A 179 -0.33 8.91 7.29
C TYR A 179 0.02 9.90 8.41
N VAL A 180 1.29 10.32 8.47
CA VAL A 180 1.76 11.18 9.55
C VAL A 180 1.20 12.59 9.44
N THR A 181 1.10 13.15 8.22
CA THR A 181 0.47 14.45 7.99
C THR A 181 -0.96 14.48 8.51
N THR A 182 -1.74 13.41 8.28
CA THR A 182 -3.14 13.31 8.74
C THR A 182 -3.24 13.28 10.27
N LEU A 183 -2.34 12.58 10.95
CA LEU A 183 -2.36 12.47 12.41
C LEU A 183 -1.83 13.73 13.10
N ILE A 184 -0.76 14.33 12.59
CA ILE A 184 -0.13 15.53 13.15
C ILE A 184 -0.93 16.80 12.80
N GLY A 185 -1.67 16.80 11.69
CA GLY A 185 -2.42 17.97 11.20
C GLY A 185 -1.54 19.02 10.51
N LYS A 186 -0.29 18.71 10.22
CA LYS A 186 0.69 19.56 9.55
C LYS A 186 1.46 18.74 8.51
N LEU A 187 1.82 19.34 7.40
CA LEU A 187 2.53 18.64 6.33
C LEU A 187 3.91 18.17 6.80
N ILE A 188 4.05 16.86 6.92
CA ILE A 188 5.30 16.19 7.25
C ILE A 188 5.83 15.53 5.98
N ILE A 189 7.03 15.91 5.58
CA ILE A 189 7.72 15.32 4.42
C ILE A 189 8.70 14.27 4.89
N PHE A 190 8.64 13.11 4.25
CA PHE A 190 9.60 12.03 4.44
C PHE A 190 10.55 11.93 3.26
N ARG A 191 11.83 11.72 3.55
CA ARG A 191 12.87 11.44 2.54
C ARG A 191 13.59 10.14 2.87
N GLU A 192 13.72 9.31 1.85
CA GLU A 192 14.59 8.14 1.92
C GLU A 192 16.04 8.59 1.72
N THR A 193 16.81 8.62 2.82
CA THR A 193 18.20 9.09 2.83
C THR A 193 19.20 8.00 2.47
N GLU A 194 18.84 6.73 2.69
CA GLU A 194 19.55 5.54 2.23
C GLU A 194 18.55 4.58 1.59
N CYS A 195 18.91 3.96 0.46
CA CYS A 195 18.08 2.97 -0.21
C CYS A 195 18.91 1.78 -0.72
N ARG A 196 18.41 0.56 -0.50
CA ARG A 196 19.06 -0.65 -1.04
C ARG A 196 19.05 -0.67 -2.57
N ALA A 197 18.04 -0.08 -3.22
CA ALA A 197 18.02 0.07 -4.67
C ALA A 197 19.11 1.03 -5.18
N ALA A 198 19.61 1.93 -4.32
CA ALA A 198 20.74 2.80 -4.62
C ALA A 198 22.10 2.23 -4.14
N GLY A 199 22.13 0.96 -3.74
CA GLY A 199 23.36 0.28 -3.31
C GLY A 199 23.70 0.46 -1.82
N CYS A 200 22.82 1.09 -1.02
CA CYS A 200 23.01 1.18 0.42
C CYS A 200 22.72 -0.17 1.11
N LYS A 201 23.15 -0.31 2.36
CA LYS A 201 22.91 -1.53 3.14
C LYS A 201 21.48 -1.67 3.64
N SER A 202 20.82 -0.53 3.89
CA SER A 202 19.47 -0.41 4.43
C SER A 202 18.67 0.65 3.67
N CYS A 203 17.36 0.68 3.88
CA CYS A 203 16.53 1.82 3.55
C CYS A 203 16.31 2.61 4.83
N ARG A 204 16.73 3.87 4.86
CA ARG A 204 16.62 4.79 6.00
C ARG A 204 15.74 5.97 5.60
N ILE A 205 14.76 6.25 6.43
CA ILE A 205 13.74 7.27 6.16
C ILE A 205 13.76 8.29 7.30
N ILE A 206 13.75 9.56 6.95
CA ILE A 206 13.64 10.67 7.91
C ILE A 206 12.41 11.50 7.56
N GLY A 207 11.58 11.79 8.56
CA GLY A 207 10.40 12.64 8.46
C GLY A 207 10.55 13.91 9.29
N LYS A 208 10.20 15.06 8.69
CA LYS A 208 10.22 16.39 9.34
C LYS A 208 9.11 17.27 8.76
N PRO A 209 8.69 18.34 9.47
CA PRO A 209 7.87 19.39 8.90
C PRO A 209 8.43 19.91 7.57
N ALA A 210 7.55 20.20 6.63
CA ALA A 210 7.94 20.59 5.27
C ALA A 210 8.90 21.80 5.25
N GLU A 211 8.68 22.77 6.11
CA GLU A 211 9.51 24.00 6.22
C GLU A 211 10.92 23.75 6.77
N GLU A 212 11.18 22.60 7.37
CA GLU A 212 12.50 22.24 7.87
C GLU A 212 13.37 21.53 6.83
N TRP A 213 12.78 21.20 5.66
CA TRP A 213 13.51 20.61 4.57
C TRP A 213 14.07 21.67 3.62
N PRO A 214 15.37 21.67 3.32
CA PRO A 214 15.88 22.45 2.20
C PRO A 214 15.28 21.92 0.90
N ASP A 215 14.99 22.82 -0.04
CA ASP A 215 14.47 22.46 -1.39
C ASP A 215 13.21 21.57 -1.36
N VAL A 216 12.27 21.83 -0.44
CA VAL A 216 11.05 21.08 -0.27
C VAL A 216 10.19 21.03 -1.54
N GLU A 217 10.31 21.99 -2.43
CA GLU A 217 9.63 22.03 -3.72
C GLU A 217 9.93 20.80 -4.58
N GLN A 218 11.10 20.19 -4.40
CA GLN A 218 11.46 18.95 -5.09
C GLN A 218 10.62 17.76 -4.63
N ASP A 219 10.17 17.73 -3.37
CA ASP A 219 9.29 16.70 -2.83
C ASP A 219 7.83 17.03 -3.19
N LEU A 220 7.44 18.28 -3.05
CA LEU A 220 6.08 18.74 -3.32
C LEU A 220 5.65 18.47 -4.77
N ARG A 221 6.54 18.48 -5.74
CA ARG A 221 6.24 18.11 -7.14
C ARG A 221 5.71 16.69 -7.29
N TYR A 222 6.06 15.79 -6.40
CA TYR A 222 5.55 14.41 -6.43
C TYR A 222 4.19 14.26 -5.75
N ILE A 223 3.82 15.19 -4.89
CA ILE A 223 2.57 15.19 -4.12
C ILE A 223 1.54 16.10 -4.77
N ASN A 224 1.94 17.34 -5.14
CA ASN A 224 1.07 18.37 -5.70
C ASN A 224 1.11 18.33 -7.24
N ALA A 225 0.48 17.34 -7.88
CA ALA A 225 0.29 17.38 -9.33
C ALA A 225 -0.99 18.18 -9.67
N GLU A 226 -0.93 19.03 -10.69
CA GLU A 226 -2.13 19.65 -11.26
C GLU A 226 -3.13 18.53 -11.66
N GLY A 227 -4.36 18.63 -11.17
CA GLY A 227 -5.39 17.63 -11.41
C GLY A 227 -5.31 16.38 -10.52
N PHE A 228 -4.45 16.38 -9.47
CA PHE A 228 -4.52 15.35 -8.46
C PHE A 228 -5.90 15.41 -7.79
N ILE A 229 -6.64 14.31 -7.90
CA ILE A 229 -7.99 14.21 -7.36
C ILE A 229 -7.88 14.39 -5.85
N SER A 230 -8.61 15.38 -5.31
CA SER A 230 -8.69 15.58 -3.87
C SER A 230 -9.07 14.27 -3.20
N THR A 231 -8.60 14.05 -1.99
CA THR A 231 -8.97 12.88 -1.17
C THR A 231 -10.49 12.71 -1.09
N ASP A 232 -11.26 13.79 -1.24
CA ASP A 232 -12.74 13.78 -1.26
C ASP A 232 -13.34 12.93 -2.37
N ALA A 233 -12.69 12.81 -3.53
CA ALA A 233 -13.17 11.93 -4.61
C ALA A 233 -13.05 10.43 -4.25
N TYR A 234 -12.17 10.09 -3.31
CA TYR A 234 -12.01 8.74 -2.77
C TYR A 234 -12.72 8.54 -1.43
N SER A 235 -13.03 9.63 -0.67
CA SER A 235 -13.73 9.55 0.62
C SER A 235 -15.15 8.99 0.50
N ASN A 236 -15.82 9.21 -0.60
CA ASN A 236 -17.17 8.69 -0.85
C ASN A 236 -17.22 7.20 -1.27
N ARG A 237 -16.08 6.50 -1.36
CA ARG A 237 -16.08 5.06 -1.69
C ARG A 237 -16.08 4.14 -0.46
N SER A 238 -15.93 4.66 0.75
CA SER A 238 -16.07 3.88 1.99
C SER A 238 -17.53 3.62 2.37
N ALA A 239 -18.49 4.36 1.85
CA ALA A 239 -19.86 3.91 1.87
C ALA A 239 -19.97 2.73 0.92
N VAL A 240 -20.02 1.50 1.45
CA VAL A 240 -20.54 0.36 0.70
C VAL A 240 -21.87 0.86 0.13
N PRO A 241 -22.02 1.01 -1.20
CA PRO A 241 -23.34 1.26 -1.74
C PRO A 241 -24.18 0.10 -1.21
N GLY A 242 -25.32 0.39 -0.57
CA GLY A 242 -26.25 -0.66 -0.21
C GLY A 242 -26.43 -1.56 -1.42
N GLU A 243 -26.77 -2.83 -1.21
CA GLU A 243 -26.90 -3.83 -2.29
C GLU A 243 -27.67 -3.32 -3.53
N GLU A 244 -28.50 -2.27 -3.38
CA GLU A 244 -29.21 -1.59 -4.45
C GLU A 244 -28.33 -0.76 -5.42
N ALA A 245 -27.14 -0.30 -5.01
CA ALA A 245 -26.28 0.52 -5.87
C ALA A 245 -25.33 -0.32 -6.77
N LEU A 246 -25.31 -1.63 -6.58
CA LEU A 246 -24.60 -2.61 -7.43
C LEU A 246 -25.52 -3.37 -8.37
N MET A 247 -26.81 -3.01 -8.46
CA MET A 247 -27.61 -3.42 -9.61
C MET A 247 -27.04 -2.71 -10.83
N LEU A 248 -26.26 -3.46 -11.61
CA LEU A 248 -26.06 -3.11 -13.01
C LEU A 248 -27.46 -2.80 -13.57
N PRO A 249 -27.65 -1.67 -14.28
CA PRO A 249 -28.92 -1.43 -14.93
C PRO A 249 -29.26 -2.68 -15.72
N ASP A 250 -30.52 -3.12 -15.65
CA ASP A 250 -31.11 -4.19 -16.48
C ASP A 250 -31.13 -3.80 -17.97
N THR A 251 -30.06 -3.23 -18.46
CA THR A 251 -29.80 -3.16 -19.88
C THR A 251 -29.21 -4.51 -20.24
N PRO A 252 -29.92 -5.34 -20.98
CA PRO A 252 -29.31 -6.52 -21.56
C PRO A 252 -28.04 -6.04 -22.26
N PHE A 253 -26.89 -6.68 -21.97
CA PHE A 253 -25.74 -6.54 -22.84
C PHE A 253 -26.26 -6.64 -24.25
N PRO A 254 -25.90 -5.70 -25.16
CA PRO A 254 -26.24 -5.91 -26.56
C PRO A 254 -25.76 -7.33 -26.86
N GLU A 255 -26.68 -8.18 -27.31
CA GLU A 255 -26.30 -9.45 -27.92
C GLU A 255 -25.40 -9.06 -29.08
N GLU A 256 -24.07 -9.00 -28.81
CA GLU A 256 -23.10 -9.05 -29.88
C GLU A 256 -23.41 -10.37 -30.57
N GLN A 257 -24.03 -10.26 -31.75
CA GLN A 257 -24.10 -11.35 -32.69
C GLN A 257 -22.65 -11.77 -32.94
N TRP A 258 -22.23 -12.79 -32.22
CA TRP A 258 -21.12 -13.59 -32.63
C TRP A 258 -21.60 -14.25 -33.91
N ASP A 259 -21.23 -13.68 -35.05
CA ASP A 259 -21.44 -14.36 -36.33
C ASP A 259 -20.74 -15.71 -36.16
N ASP A 260 -21.56 -16.77 -36.13
CA ASP A 260 -21.10 -18.14 -36.18
C ASP A 260 -20.40 -18.34 -37.56
N GLU A 261 -19.15 -17.93 -37.63
CA GLU A 261 -18.26 -18.48 -38.66
C GLU A 261 -17.84 -19.87 -38.17
N PRO A 262 -18.28 -20.92 -38.85
CA PRO A 262 -17.85 -22.25 -38.50
C PRO A 262 -16.43 -22.49 -38.99
N ASP A 263 -15.63 -23.01 -38.09
CA ASP A 263 -14.48 -23.87 -38.41
C ASP A 263 -13.13 -23.21 -38.68
N ALA A 264 -12.46 -22.83 -37.61
CA ALA A 264 -11.02 -23.01 -37.56
C ALA A 264 -10.70 -23.92 -36.35
N SER A 265 -10.34 -25.14 -36.68
CA SER A 265 -9.94 -26.14 -35.67
C SER A 265 -8.74 -25.65 -34.84
N PRO A 266 -8.73 -25.88 -33.50
CA PRO A 266 -7.72 -25.35 -32.57
C PRO A 266 -6.34 -26.01 -32.66
N THR A 267 -5.99 -26.66 -33.75
CA THR A 267 -4.81 -27.54 -33.82
C THR A 267 -3.60 -26.99 -34.57
N GLU A 268 -3.59 -25.74 -35.05
CA GLU A 268 -2.43 -25.21 -35.78
C GLU A 268 -1.63 -24.10 -35.10
N TYR A 269 -1.88 -23.77 -33.80
CA TYR A 269 -1.16 -22.65 -33.14
C TYR A 269 -0.21 -23.03 -32.00
N ILE A 270 0.16 -24.32 -31.84
CA ILE A 270 1.04 -24.75 -30.73
C ILE A 270 2.40 -25.34 -31.20
N ASP A 271 2.63 -25.58 -32.48
CA ASP A 271 3.83 -26.31 -32.94
C ASP A 271 5.04 -25.44 -33.29
N ASP A 272 5.01 -24.10 -33.12
CA ASP A 272 6.13 -23.23 -33.54
C ASP A 272 6.81 -22.47 -32.40
N ILE A 273 6.64 -22.83 -31.13
CA ILE A 273 7.45 -22.28 -30.04
C ILE A 273 8.54 -23.28 -29.69
N SER A 274 9.77 -22.99 -30.17
CA SER A 274 10.96 -23.74 -29.82
C SER A 274 11.22 -23.69 -28.30
N PRO A 275 11.61 -24.81 -27.66
CA PRO A 275 11.99 -24.82 -26.23
C PRO A 275 13.14 -23.85 -25.89
N ASP A 276 13.87 -23.34 -26.86
CA ASP A 276 14.99 -22.42 -26.70
C ASP A 276 14.54 -20.94 -26.54
N ASP A 277 13.27 -20.62 -26.82
CA ASP A 277 12.73 -19.26 -26.67
C ASP A 277 12.19 -18.97 -25.26
N LEU A 278 12.27 -19.93 -24.35
CA LEU A 278 11.80 -19.81 -22.95
C LEU A 278 12.93 -19.68 -21.93
N SER A 279 14.12 -19.29 -22.33
CA SER A 279 15.20 -18.98 -21.38
C SER A 279 15.04 -17.53 -20.85
N TRP A 280 14.54 -17.44 -19.66
CA TRP A 280 14.53 -16.23 -18.80
C TRP A 280 15.77 -16.19 -17.93
#